data_34437c9294495f845eb18b44da6f2f05
#
_entry.id   34437c9294495f845eb18b44da6f2f05
#
_cell.length_a   1.000
_cell.length_b   1.000
_cell.length_c   1.000
_cell.angle_alpha   90.00
_cell.angle_beta   90.00
_cell.angle_gamma   90.00
#
_symmetry.space_group_name_H-M   'P 1'
#
loop_
_entity.id
_entity.type
_entity.pdbx_description
1 polymer ?
#
loop_
_entity_poly.entity_id
_entity_poly.type
_entity_poly.pdbx_seq_one_letter_code
_entity_poly.pdbx_strand_id
1 'polypeptide(L)'
;MKIALLAIILISGAVQAEVIECPAENFGARLIGAGMFEGDGKQYELMGEPKLVRGGHDVRFGFNGGEVRWIACWYEPTTARWYRVSASAKHCILKQRTLESRRVTASVQCK
;
A
#
# COMPACT_ATOMS: atom_id res chain seq x y z
N MET A 1 -29.62 6.85 36.11
CA MET A 1 -29.28 6.80 35.61
C MET A 1 -28.71 6.88 34.68
N LYS A 2 -28.35 6.93 34.28
CA LYS A 2 -27.90 6.93 33.55
C LYS A 2 -27.24 6.94 32.59
N ILE A 3 -26.84 7.01 32.20
CA ILE A 3 -26.39 6.90 31.37
C ILE A 3 -25.65 6.96 30.52
N ALA A 4 -25.37 7.00 30.24
CA ALA A 4 -24.71 7.00 29.50
C ALA A 4 -24.30 6.97 28.48
N LEU A 5 -24.33 7.02 28.18
CA LEU A 5 -23.97 6.84 27.24
C LEU A 5 -23.49 7.15 26.33
N LEU A 6 -23.27 7.39 26.16
CA LEU A 6 -22.91 7.57 25.36
C LEU A 6 -22.17 7.78 24.58
N ALA A 7 -22.02 7.94 24.55
CA ALA A 7 -21.21 8.17 23.93
C ALA A 7 -20.71 7.76 22.92
N ILE A 8 -20.59 7.35 22.79
CA ILE A 8 -20.11 6.79 21.93
C ILE A 8 -19.97 7.11 20.80
N ILE A 9 -20.32 7.43 20.50
CA ILE A 9 -20.37 7.68 19.44
C ILE A 9 -19.46 8.18 18.73
N LEU A 10 -18.89 8.50 19.02
CA LEU A 10 -18.09 9.02 18.42
C LEU A 10 -17.38 8.68 17.52
N ILE A 11 -17.24 8.17 17.37
CA ILE A 11 -16.46 7.74 16.65
C ILE A 11 -16.43 7.82 15.46
N SER A 12 -17.18 7.87 15.15
CA SER A 12 -17.38 7.70 13.98
C SER A 12 -16.81 8.39 12.96
N GLY A 13 -16.39 9.30 12.83
CA GLY A 13 -15.89 10.00 11.68
C GLY A 13 -14.48 9.70 11.31
N ALA A 14 -13.79 8.90 12.05
CA ALA A 14 -12.39 8.66 11.74
C ALA A 14 -12.24 7.78 10.51
N VAL A 15 -11.47 8.25 9.52
CA VAL A 15 -11.10 7.45 8.36
C VAL A 15 -9.76 6.82 8.65
N GLN A 16 -9.75 5.51 8.71
CA GLN A 16 -8.52 4.79 8.97
C GLN A 16 -7.82 4.46 7.68
N ALA A 17 -6.51 4.64 7.66
CA ALA A 17 -5.71 4.27 6.52
C ALA A 17 -5.67 2.76 6.40
N GLU A 18 -5.77 2.28 5.18
CA GLU A 18 -5.53 0.89 4.86
C GLU A 18 -4.04 0.70 4.71
N VAL A 19 -3.48 -0.31 5.36
CA VAL A 19 -2.06 -0.59 5.26
C VAL A 19 -1.90 -2.01 4.73
N ILE A 20 -1.13 -2.14 3.66
CA ILE A 20 -0.80 -3.43 3.06
C ILE A 20 0.72 -3.56 3.08
N GLU A 21 1.22 -4.63 3.70
CA GLU A 21 2.65 -4.88 3.73
C GLU A 21 2.97 -6.07 2.85
N CYS A 22 3.98 -5.90 2.01
CA CYS A 22 4.45 -7.00 1.18
C CYS A 22 5.14 -8.04 2.08
N PRO A 23 4.75 -9.32 1.98
CA PRO A 23 5.48 -10.35 2.71
C PRO A 23 6.95 -10.36 2.30
N ALA A 24 7.83 -10.66 3.26
CA ALA A 24 9.26 -10.67 2.98
C ALA A 24 9.63 -11.75 1.98
N GLU A 25 8.86 -12.82 1.93
CA GLU A 25 9.13 -13.95 1.04
C GLU A 25 7.84 -14.46 0.44
N ASN A 26 7.95 -15.05 -0.73
CA ASN A 26 6.84 -15.70 -1.41
C ASN A 26 7.35 -17.06 -1.91
N PHE A 27 6.97 -18.14 -1.21
CA PHE A 27 7.47 -19.49 -1.51
C PHE A 27 8.99 -19.52 -1.61
N GLY A 28 9.65 -18.90 -0.64
CA GLY A 28 11.11 -18.86 -0.58
C GLY A 28 11.78 -17.79 -1.41
N ALA A 29 11.04 -17.14 -2.30
CA ALA A 29 11.61 -16.07 -3.12
C ALA A 29 11.59 -14.75 -2.33
N ARG A 30 12.68 -13.99 -2.44
CA ARG A 30 12.82 -12.74 -1.69
C ARG A 30 12.11 -11.59 -2.36
N LEU A 31 11.54 -10.71 -1.54
CA LEU A 31 10.95 -9.47 -1.99
C LEU A 31 12.04 -8.57 -2.57
N ILE A 32 11.78 -8.01 -3.75
CA ILE A 32 12.73 -7.10 -4.41
C ILE A 32 12.15 -5.73 -4.68
N GLY A 33 10.84 -5.55 -4.54
CA GLY A 33 10.23 -4.25 -4.76
C GLY A 33 8.73 -4.34 -4.80
N ALA A 34 8.11 -3.20 -5.15
CA ALA A 34 6.67 -3.13 -5.25
C ALA A 34 6.28 -1.99 -6.19
N GLY A 35 5.07 -2.07 -6.70
CA GLY A 35 4.51 -1.02 -7.55
C GLY A 35 3.01 -1.01 -7.45
N MET A 36 2.39 0.04 -8.00
CA MET A 36 0.94 0.14 -8.01
C MET A 36 0.42 0.06 -9.43
N PHE A 37 -0.73 -0.58 -9.57
CA PHE A 37 -1.34 -0.82 -10.87
C PHE A 37 -2.83 -0.51 -10.81
N GLU A 38 -3.41 -0.26 -11.97
CA GLU A 38 -4.81 0.09 -12.09
C GLU A 38 -5.46 -0.76 -13.18
N GLY A 39 -6.76 -1.01 -13.02
CA GLY A 39 -7.54 -1.75 -14.00
C GLY A 39 -7.88 -3.15 -13.52
N ASP A 40 -8.97 -3.69 -14.05
CA ASP A 40 -9.40 -5.04 -13.67
C ASP A 40 -8.35 -6.09 -14.02
N GLY A 41 -7.65 -5.90 -15.12
CA GLY A 41 -6.61 -6.82 -15.56
C GLY A 41 -5.21 -6.45 -15.09
N LYS A 42 -5.09 -5.46 -14.20
CA LYS A 42 -3.80 -5.02 -13.66
C LYS A 42 -2.86 -4.53 -14.77
N GLN A 43 -3.42 -3.93 -15.82
CA GLN A 43 -2.66 -3.66 -17.02
C GLN A 43 -1.96 -2.31 -17.05
N TYR A 44 -2.33 -1.40 -16.17
CA TYR A 44 -1.75 -0.05 -16.19
C TYR A 44 -0.92 0.18 -14.95
N GLU A 45 0.39 0.30 -15.13
CA GLU A 45 1.26 0.66 -14.02
C GLU A 45 1.09 2.16 -13.75
N LEU A 46 0.88 2.50 -12.48
CA LEU A 46 0.69 3.88 -12.08
C LEU A 46 2.04 4.54 -11.83
N MET A 47 2.16 5.77 -12.30
CA MET A 47 3.35 6.58 -12.06
C MET A 47 3.02 7.55 -10.96
N GLY A 48 3.69 7.40 -9.84
CA GLY A 48 3.51 8.31 -8.72
C GLY A 48 4.63 9.33 -8.66
N GLU A 49 4.63 10.08 -7.58
CA GLU A 49 5.63 11.11 -7.33
C GLU A 49 6.66 10.56 -6.36
N PRO A 50 7.87 10.26 -6.82
CA PRO A 50 8.87 9.65 -5.96
C PRO A 50 9.57 10.68 -5.10
N LYS A 51 10.02 10.22 -3.93
CA LYS A 51 10.82 11.02 -3.01
C LYS A 51 11.87 10.11 -2.41
N LEU A 52 13.12 10.48 -2.57
CA LEU A 52 14.20 9.72 -1.95
C LEU A 52 14.20 9.99 -0.45
N VAL A 53 14.35 8.94 0.31
CA VAL A 53 14.45 9.02 1.75
C VAL A 53 15.61 8.13 2.17
N ARG A 54 15.96 8.21 3.45
CA ARG A 54 17.05 7.39 3.95
C ARG A 54 16.68 5.91 3.82
N GLY A 55 17.53 5.17 3.13
CA GLY A 55 17.35 3.73 2.96
C GLY A 55 16.36 3.32 1.90
N GLY A 56 15.85 4.29 1.10
CA GLY A 56 14.91 3.89 0.07
C GLY A 56 14.18 5.06 -0.55
N HIS A 57 12.91 4.85 -0.85
CA HIS A 57 12.10 5.90 -1.44
C HIS A 57 10.63 5.71 -1.07
N ASP A 58 9.90 6.82 -1.13
CA ASP A 58 8.45 6.85 -1.03
C ASP A 58 7.91 7.28 -2.37
N VAL A 59 6.77 6.72 -2.76
CA VAL A 59 6.08 7.15 -3.97
C VAL A 59 4.66 7.52 -3.59
N ARG A 60 4.26 8.73 -3.92
CA ARG A 60 2.92 9.23 -3.61
C ARG A 60 2.02 9.13 -4.83
N PHE A 61 0.81 8.68 -4.59
CA PHE A 61 -0.21 8.57 -5.63
C PHE A 61 -1.47 9.31 -5.20
N GLY A 62 -2.07 10.04 -6.13
CA GLY A 62 -3.34 10.68 -5.91
C GLY A 62 -4.33 10.18 -6.95
N PHE A 63 -5.58 10.02 -6.55
CA PHE A 63 -6.59 9.44 -7.43
C PHE A 63 -7.84 10.31 -7.46
N ASN A 64 -8.47 10.36 -8.62
CA ASN A 64 -9.69 11.12 -8.80
C ASN A 64 -10.94 10.26 -8.92
N GLY A 65 -10.80 8.98 -9.12
CA GLY A 65 -11.94 8.11 -9.33
C GLY A 65 -11.82 6.81 -8.57
N GLY A 66 -12.88 6.03 -8.60
CA GLY A 66 -12.96 4.75 -7.90
C GLY A 66 -12.51 3.57 -8.74
N GLU A 67 -11.41 3.73 -9.46
CA GLU A 67 -10.89 2.65 -10.29
C GLU A 67 -10.34 1.50 -9.45
N VAL A 68 -10.32 0.32 -10.04
CA VAL A 68 -9.72 -0.83 -9.38
C VAL A 68 -8.21 -0.63 -9.35
N ARG A 69 -7.63 -0.73 -8.16
CA ARG A 69 -6.19 -0.52 -7.98
C ARG A 69 -5.61 -1.66 -7.17
N TRP A 70 -4.34 -1.93 -7.45
CA TRP A 70 -3.61 -3.05 -6.89
C TRP A 70 -2.23 -2.61 -6.47
N ILE A 71 -1.71 -3.27 -5.43
CA ILE A 71 -0.28 -3.23 -5.17
C ILE A 71 0.29 -4.57 -5.60
N ALA A 72 1.39 -4.52 -6.35
CA ALA A 72 2.14 -5.68 -6.73
C ALA A 72 3.37 -5.76 -5.86
N CYS A 73 3.55 -6.87 -5.18
CA CYS A 73 4.77 -7.15 -4.44
C CYS A 73 5.60 -8.07 -5.32
N TRP A 74 6.81 -7.63 -5.67
CA TRP A 74 7.64 -8.34 -6.63
C TRP A 74 8.71 -9.17 -5.92
N TYR A 75 8.87 -10.41 -6.40
CA TYR A 75 9.80 -11.38 -5.82
C TYR A 75 10.72 -11.92 -6.88
N GLU A 76 11.90 -12.36 -6.45
CA GLU A 76 12.85 -13.00 -7.36
C GLU A 76 12.29 -14.32 -7.86
N PRO A 77 12.55 -14.68 -9.10
CA PRO A 77 13.17 -13.86 -10.14
C PRO A 77 12.16 -12.98 -10.86
N THR A 78 10.88 -13.38 -10.98
CA THR A 78 9.90 -12.64 -11.75
C THR A 78 8.48 -12.92 -11.29
N THR A 79 8.27 -13.24 -10.02
CA THR A 79 6.91 -13.51 -9.53
C THR A 79 6.37 -12.30 -8.80
N ALA A 80 5.06 -12.24 -8.67
CA ALA A 80 4.38 -11.16 -7.98
C ALA A 80 3.23 -11.69 -7.15
N ARG A 81 2.95 -11.00 -6.06
CA ARG A 81 1.71 -11.16 -5.31
C ARG A 81 0.94 -9.87 -5.43
N TRP A 82 -0.37 -9.99 -5.61
CA TRP A 82 -1.23 -8.86 -5.86
C TRP A 82 -2.21 -8.68 -4.72
N TYR A 83 -2.35 -7.45 -4.26
CA TYR A 83 -3.33 -7.11 -3.23
C TYR A 83 -4.18 -5.96 -3.73
N ARG A 84 -5.47 -6.06 -3.51
CA ARG A 84 -6.39 -5.04 -3.95
C ARG A 84 -6.44 -3.91 -2.93
N VAL A 85 -6.41 -2.68 -3.43
CA VAL A 85 -6.52 -1.48 -2.62
C VAL A 85 -7.97 -1.05 -2.64
N SER A 86 -8.45 -0.47 -1.54
CA SER A 86 -9.81 0.04 -1.47
C SER A 86 -10.07 1.04 -2.59
N ALA A 87 -11.18 0.88 -3.31
CA ALA A 87 -11.53 1.78 -4.39
C ALA A 87 -11.88 3.18 -3.88
N SER A 88 -12.19 3.31 -2.59
CA SER A 88 -12.51 4.62 -2.02
C SER A 88 -11.29 5.42 -1.64
N ALA A 89 -10.10 4.86 -1.71
CA ALA A 89 -8.89 5.57 -1.36
C ALA A 89 -8.61 6.68 -2.37
N LYS A 90 -8.19 7.83 -1.88
CA LYS A 90 -7.85 8.97 -2.72
C LYS A 90 -6.36 9.22 -2.77
N HIS A 91 -5.63 8.72 -1.80
CA HIS A 91 -4.18 8.90 -1.71
C HIS A 91 -3.54 7.62 -1.22
N CYS A 92 -2.41 7.29 -1.80
CA CYS A 92 -1.59 6.19 -1.33
C CYS A 92 -0.14 6.63 -1.26
N ILE A 93 0.58 6.08 -0.29
CA ILE A 93 2.02 6.25 -0.20
C ILE A 93 2.63 4.85 -0.17
N LEU A 94 3.44 4.57 -1.17
CA LEU A 94 4.19 3.32 -1.24
C LEU A 94 5.57 3.59 -0.67
N LYS A 95 5.95 2.83 0.36
CA LYS A 95 7.22 3.00 1.03
C LYS A 95 8.07 1.78 0.76
N GLN A 96 9.26 1.98 0.23
CA GLN A 96 10.18 0.88 -0.02
C GLN A 96 11.51 1.21 0.65
N ARG A 97 12.04 0.23 1.38
CA ARG A 97 13.30 0.39 2.11
C ARG A 97 14.19 -0.80 1.88
N THR A 98 15.49 -0.55 1.85
CA THR A 98 16.50 -1.58 1.86
C THR A 98 17.23 -1.47 3.19
N LEU A 99 17.14 -2.52 3.98
CA LEU A 99 17.74 -2.55 5.31
C LEU A 99 19.23 -2.84 5.21
N GLU A 100 19.93 -2.68 6.33
CA GLU A 100 21.38 -2.97 6.36
C GLU A 100 21.66 -4.42 6.01
N SER A 101 20.72 -5.31 6.31
CA SER A 101 20.83 -6.73 5.97
C SER A 101 20.61 -6.98 4.48
N ARG A 102 20.38 -5.92 3.70
CA ARG A 102 20.01 -5.98 2.29
C ARG A 102 18.62 -6.52 2.05
N ARG A 103 17.85 -6.73 3.11
CA ARG A 103 16.45 -7.11 2.97
C ARG A 103 15.64 -5.91 2.52
N VAL A 104 14.76 -6.14 1.55
CA VAL A 104 13.85 -5.11 1.07
C VAL A 104 12.53 -5.24 1.82
N THR A 105 11.98 -4.10 2.22
CA THR A 105 10.61 -4.04 2.75
C THR A 105 9.81 -3.10 1.89
N ALA A 106 8.53 -3.36 1.76
CA ALA A 106 7.63 -2.52 1.00
C ALA A 106 6.25 -2.58 1.61
N SER A 107 5.62 -1.41 1.72
CA SER A 107 4.27 -1.31 2.23
C SER A 107 3.57 -0.15 1.54
N VAL A 108 2.25 -0.21 1.50
CA VAL A 108 1.47 0.90 0.98
C VAL A 108 0.44 1.27 2.04
N GLN A 109 0.26 2.58 2.20
CA GLN A 109 -0.75 3.12 3.11
C GLN A 109 -1.67 3.99 2.29
N CYS A 110 -2.96 3.68 2.31
CA CYS A 110 -3.97 4.36 1.50
C CYS A 110 -5.09 4.91 2.36
N LYS A 111 -5.59 6.08 2.00
CA LYS A 111 -6.75 6.65 2.68
C LYS A 111 -7.49 7.64 1.79
#